data_b2471e84f87cf2b848c7b9c5c20fa562
#
_entry.id   b2471e84f87cf2b848c7b9c5c20fa562
#
_cell.length_a   1.000
_cell.length_b   1.000
_cell.length_c   1.000
_cell.angle_alpha   90.00
_cell.angle_beta   90.00
_cell.angle_gamma   90.00
#
_symmetry.space_group_name_H-M   'P 1'
#
loop_
_entity.id
_entity.type
_entity.pdbx_description
1 polymer ?
#
loop_
_entity_poly.entity_id
_entity_poly.type
_entity_poly.pdbx_seq_one_letter_code
_entity_poly.pdbx_strand_id
1 'polypeptide(L)'
;NNSFTFFWLLLGILFVVLGFVHQWMKNKNLNWYPHAAHIFYGVLLCVLSFFLVTLGVVIKDGVKKADRNADYLIVLGAHVYGERMSSNLKYRIELAKEYLEENPDTKVIVSGGQGHGEKISEAEAMYRYLIKNGIAKERIQKEEASVNTEENIKNSIKTGALEKKTVIIVSNDFHVHRAVGIAKKLGLTGVQGLGSKTHPYTSV
;
A
#
# COMPACT_ATOMS: atom_id res chain seq x y z
N ASN A 1 -4.84 -16.04 8.71
CA ASN A 1 -3.40 -15.84 8.84
C ASN A 1 -2.97 -15.87 10.29
N ASN A 2 -2.53 -17.04 10.76
CA ASN A 2 -2.16 -17.25 12.16
C ASN A 2 -0.90 -16.44 12.57
N SER A 3 -0.07 -16.02 11.60
CA SER A 3 1.19 -15.32 11.86
C SER A 3 1.01 -13.95 12.51
N PHE A 4 0.00 -13.18 12.06
CA PHE A 4 -0.27 -11.84 12.61
C PHE A 4 -0.83 -11.91 14.03
N THR A 5 -1.76 -12.84 14.28
CA THR A 5 -2.32 -13.08 15.61
C THR A 5 -1.23 -13.58 16.56
N PHE A 6 -0.36 -14.47 16.07
CA PHE A 6 0.74 -15.00 16.85
C PHE A 6 1.78 -13.93 17.23
N PHE A 7 2.05 -12.98 16.33
CA PHE A 7 2.91 -11.82 16.62
C PHE A 7 2.37 -10.98 17.78
N TRP A 8 1.08 -10.63 17.78
CA TRP A 8 0.47 -9.83 18.85
C TRP A 8 0.41 -10.59 20.17
N LEU A 9 0.19 -11.91 20.13
CA LEU A 9 0.24 -12.75 21.32
C LEU A 9 1.65 -12.75 21.93
N LEU A 10 2.68 -12.97 21.12
CA LEU A 10 4.08 -12.94 21.57
C LEU A 10 4.48 -11.58 22.13
N LEU A 11 4.04 -10.50 21.47
CA LEU A 11 4.28 -9.14 21.95
C LEU A 11 3.60 -8.89 23.30
N GLY A 12 2.37 -9.34 23.48
CA GLY A 12 1.66 -9.28 24.75
C GLY A 12 2.36 -10.05 25.88
N ILE A 13 2.81 -11.28 25.59
CA ILE A 13 3.60 -12.09 26.55
C ILE A 13 4.89 -11.37 26.92
N LEU A 14 5.59 -10.78 25.94
CA LEU A 14 6.82 -10.02 26.18
C LEU A 14 6.57 -8.86 27.15
N PHE A 15 5.52 -8.09 26.97
CA PHE A 15 5.18 -6.98 27.88
C PHE A 15 4.86 -7.47 29.30
N VAL A 16 4.16 -8.58 29.45
CA VAL A 16 3.87 -9.20 30.75
C VAL A 16 5.18 -9.62 31.43
N VAL A 17 6.05 -10.31 30.70
CA VAL A 17 7.37 -10.74 31.23
C VAL A 17 8.21 -9.54 31.64
N LEU A 18 8.28 -8.49 30.83
CA LEU A 18 8.99 -7.25 31.16
C LEU A 18 8.42 -6.56 32.41
N GLY A 19 7.10 -6.58 32.59
CA GLY A 19 6.43 -6.09 33.81
C GLY A 19 6.84 -6.88 35.06
N PHE A 20 6.86 -8.20 34.98
CA PHE A 20 7.33 -9.05 36.10
C PHE A 20 8.80 -8.84 36.41
N VAL A 21 9.67 -8.76 35.39
CA VAL A 21 11.11 -8.47 35.56
C VAL A 21 11.30 -7.11 36.21
N HIS A 22 10.58 -6.08 35.73
CA HIS A 22 10.60 -4.74 36.35
C HIS A 22 10.26 -4.79 37.84
N GLN A 23 9.14 -5.42 38.19
CA GLN A 23 8.70 -5.53 39.58
C GLN A 23 9.70 -6.32 40.46
N TRP A 24 10.23 -7.40 39.91
CA TRP A 24 11.24 -8.23 40.59
C TRP A 24 12.54 -7.45 40.85
N MET A 25 13.05 -6.72 39.85
CA MET A 25 14.27 -5.88 39.97
C MET A 25 14.07 -4.73 40.93
N LYS A 26 12.88 -4.10 40.92
CA LYS A 26 12.52 -3.04 41.89
C LYS A 26 12.59 -3.54 43.32
N ASN A 27 12.10 -4.77 43.58
CA ASN A 27 12.10 -5.36 44.91
C ASN A 27 13.52 -5.74 45.41
N LYS A 28 14.50 -5.87 44.49
CA LYS A 28 15.91 -6.18 44.82
C LYS A 28 16.71 -4.96 45.27
N ASN A 29 16.15 -3.75 45.24
CA ASN A 29 16.82 -2.47 45.64
C ASN A 29 18.19 -2.26 44.98
N LEU A 30 18.35 -2.63 43.71
CA LEU A 30 19.59 -2.48 42.96
C LEU A 30 19.84 -1.00 42.62
N ASN A 31 20.94 -0.41 43.07
CA ASN A 31 21.24 1.02 42.86
C ASN A 31 21.29 1.48 41.41
N TRP A 32 21.66 0.60 40.50
CA TRP A 32 21.73 0.88 39.05
C TRP A 32 20.38 0.76 38.34
N TYR A 33 19.43 0.02 38.93
CA TYR A 33 18.16 -0.29 38.32
C TYR A 33 17.31 0.93 37.91
N PRO A 34 17.16 2.00 38.74
CA PRO A 34 16.41 3.17 38.35
C PRO A 34 16.95 3.83 37.07
N HIS A 35 18.27 3.93 36.94
CA HIS A 35 18.89 4.51 35.74
C HIS A 35 18.64 3.67 34.52
N ALA A 36 18.80 2.34 34.60
CA ALA A 36 18.48 1.43 33.51
C ALA A 36 17.00 1.48 33.11
N ALA A 37 16.09 1.60 34.09
CA ALA A 37 14.66 1.73 33.81
C ALA A 37 14.33 3.05 33.07
N HIS A 38 14.94 4.18 33.49
CA HIS A 38 14.75 5.44 32.77
C HIS A 38 15.25 5.38 31.32
N ILE A 39 16.42 4.77 31.07
CA ILE A 39 16.95 4.57 29.73
C ILE A 39 15.99 3.70 28.91
N PHE A 40 15.53 2.59 29.47
CA PHE A 40 14.59 1.68 28.80
C PHE A 40 13.29 2.39 28.41
N TYR A 41 12.66 3.12 29.34
CA TYR A 41 11.43 3.87 29.04
C TYR A 41 11.67 5.01 28.06
N GLY A 42 12.83 5.64 28.10
CA GLY A 42 13.22 6.67 27.13
C GLY A 42 13.32 6.10 25.72
N VAL A 43 13.99 4.95 25.55
CA VAL A 43 14.07 4.23 24.26
C VAL A 43 12.68 3.80 23.78
N LEU A 44 11.87 3.22 24.68
CA LEU A 44 10.50 2.80 24.35
C LEU A 44 9.65 3.98 23.86
N LEU A 45 9.75 5.14 24.54
CA LEU A 45 9.05 6.36 24.13
C LEU A 45 9.49 6.83 22.75
N CYS A 46 10.81 6.82 22.48
CA CYS A 46 11.34 7.17 21.15
C CYS A 46 10.81 6.24 20.05
N VAL A 47 10.81 4.93 20.28
CA VAL A 47 10.28 3.93 19.34
C VAL A 47 8.79 4.15 19.09
N LEU A 48 8.00 4.35 20.15
CA LEU A 48 6.56 4.63 20.05
C LEU A 48 6.29 5.92 19.29
N SER A 49 7.02 6.98 19.58
CA SER A 49 6.90 8.27 18.90
C SER A 49 7.22 8.13 17.40
N PHE A 50 8.30 7.42 17.06
CA PHE A 50 8.66 7.12 15.67
C PHE A 50 7.55 6.34 14.96
N PHE A 51 7.00 5.33 15.62
CA PHE A 51 5.88 4.54 15.08
C PHE A 51 4.64 5.42 14.83
N LEU A 52 4.25 6.26 15.79
CA LEU A 52 3.08 7.15 15.66
C LEU A 52 3.27 8.18 14.54
N VAL A 53 4.46 8.76 14.41
CA VAL A 53 4.78 9.69 13.31
C VAL A 53 4.68 8.97 11.96
N THR A 54 5.27 7.77 11.84
CA THR A 54 5.21 6.97 10.61
C THR A 54 3.77 6.62 10.26
N LEU A 55 2.98 6.18 11.24
CA LEU A 55 1.55 5.88 11.06
C LEU A 55 0.78 7.12 10.59
N GLY A 56 1.03 8.29 11.19
CA GLY A 56 0.41 9.56 10.78
C GLY A 56 0.73 9.94 9.33
N VAL A 57 1.96 9.72 8.87
CA VAL A 57 2.36 9.96 7.48
C VAL A 57 1.62 9.01 6.53
N VAL A 58 1.57 7.72 6.84
CA VAL A 58 0.87 6.72 6.02
C VAL A 58 -0.63 7.03 5.90
N ILE A 59 -1.28 7.37 7.02
CA ILE A 59 -2.70 7.75 7.01
C ILE A 59 -2.92 9.01 6.18
N LYS A 60 -2.09 10.05 6.35
CA LYS A 60 -2.19 11.30 5.60
C LYS A 60 -2.11 11.06 4.09
N ASP A 61 -1.16 10.25 3.64
CA ASP A 61 -1.01 9.94 2.22
C ASP A 61 -2.15 9.05 1.68
N GLY A 62 -2.68 8.16 2.52
CA GLY A 62 -3.81 7.30 2.18
C GLY A 62 -5.13 8.04 1.92
N VAL A 63 -5.35 9.19 2.60
CA VAL A 63 -6.58 9.99 2.45
C VAL A 63 -6.40 11.24 1.57
N LYS A 64 -5.20 11.46 1.05
CA LYS A 64 -4.92 12.60 0.19
C LYS A 64 -5.66 12.47 -1.14
N LYS A 65 -6.38 13.54 -1.53
CA LYS A 65 -6.92 13.64 -2.89
C LYS A 65 -5.79 13.90 -3.87
N ALA A 66 -5.84 13.21 -5.01
CA ALA A 66 -4.91 13.46 -6.10
C ALA A 66 -5.30 14.71 -6.88
N ASP A 67 -4.31 15.35 -7.51
CA ASP A 67 -4.55 16.49 -8.39
C ASP A 67 -5.35 16.05 -9.62
N ARG A 68 -6.08 17.00 -10.23
CA ARG A 68 -6.82 16.76 -11.48
C ARG A 68 -5.88 16.77 -12.68
N ASN A 69 -6.34 16.15 -13.76
CA ASN A 69 -5.67 16.18 -15.08
C ASN A 69 -4.24 15.64 -15.09
N ALA A 70 -3.97 14.55 -14.35
CA ALA A 70 -2.72 13.83 -14.51
C ALA A 70 -2.63 13.21 -15.91
N ASP A 71 -1.41 13.13 -16.47
CA ASP A 71 -1.19 12.47 -17.76
C ASP A 71 -1.56 10.99 -17.70
N TYR A 72 -1.17 10.33 -16.61
CA TYR A 72 -1.37 8.89 -16.43
C TYR A 72 -1.86 8.50 -15.03
N LEU A 73 -2.69 7.49 -15.02
CA LEU A 73 -3.08 6.75 -13.83
C LEU A 73 -2.44 5.34 -13.89
N ILE A 74 -1.77 4.89 -12.84
CA ILE A 74 -1.30 3.50 -12.69
C ILE A 74 -2.17 2.84 -11.63
N VAL A 75 -2.91 1.78 -12.01
CA VAL A 75 -3.69 1.00 -11.05
C VAL A 75 -2.93 -0.28 -10.75
N LEU A 76 -2.49 -0.42 -9.48
CA LEU A 76 -1.74 -1.60 -9.05
C LEU A 76 -2.67 -2.77 -8.78
N GLY A 77 -2.26 -3.94 -9.20
CA GLY A 77 -2.93 -5.20 -8.93
C GLY A 77 -2.97 -5.58 -7.45
N ALA A 78 -3.88 -6.48 -7.09
CA ALA A 78 -4.00 -7.00 -5.73
C ALA A 78 -4.20 -8.52 -5.71
N HIS A 79 -5.29 -9.04 -6.27
CA HIS A 79 -5.53 -10.48 -6.42
C HIS A 79 -6.81 -10.75 -7.22
N VAL A 80 -6.84 -11.89 -7.93
CA VAL A 80 -8.00 -12.40 -8.67
C VAL A 80 -8.32 -13.83 -8.25
N TYR A 81 -9.55 -14.11 -7.85
CA TYR A 81 -10.03 -15.46 -7.55
C TYR A 81 -10.59 -16.10 -8.83
N GLY A 82 -9.78 -16.89 -9.54
CA GLY A 82 -10.09 -17.38 -10.89
C GLY A 82 -10.19 -16.22 -11.87
N GLU A 83 -11.40 -15.75 -12.19
CA GLU A 83 -11.65 -14.56 -13.03
C GLU A 83 -12.29 -13.40 -12.24
N ARG A 84 -12.62 -13.60 -10.97
CA ARG A 84 -13.30 -12.61 -10.14
C ARG A 84 -12.29 -11.78 -9.35
N MET A 85 -12.34 -10.47 -9.51
CA MET A 85 -11.51 -9.54 -8.71
C MET A 85 -11.76 -9.70 -7.21
N SER A 86 -10.70 -9.64 -6.42
CA SER A 86 -10.79 -9.47 -4.96
C SER A 86 -11.46 -8.14 -4.62
N SER A 87 -11.99 -8.00 -3.40
CA SER A 87 -12.59 -6.75 -2.93
C SER A 87 -11.61 -5.58 -3.01
N ASN A 88 -10.33 -5.81 -2.66
CA ASN A 88 -9.31 -4.77 -2.72
C ASN A 88 -9.02 -4.33 -4.16
N LEU A 89 -8.91 -5.27 -5.10
CA LEU A 89 -8.72 -4.93 -6.51
C LEU A 89 -9.93 -4.17 -7.06
N LYS A 90 -11.14 -4.58 -6.66
CA LYS A 90 -12.37 -3.91 -7.05
C LYS A 90 -12.42 -2.46 -6.56
N TYR A 91 -12.10 -2.20 -5.30
CA TYR A 91 -12.06 -0.83 -4.77
C TYR A 91 -11.03 0.06 -5.48
N ARG A 92 -9.85 -0.49 -5.83
CA ARG A 92 -8.85 0.25 -6.60
C ARG A 92 -9.37 0.64 -7.96
N ILE A 93 -9.97 -0.30 -8.70
CA ILE A 93 -10.43 -0.03 -10.06
C ILE A 93 -11.69 0.84 -10.10
N GLU A 94 -12.57 0.76 -9.11
CA GLU A 94 -13.71 1.66 -8.95
C GLU A 94 -13.25 3.11 -8.73
N LEU A 95 -12.29 3.32 -7.83
CA LEU A 95 -11.71 4.65 -7.59
C LEU A 95 -10.98 5.19 -8.83
N ALA A 96 -10.27 4.32 -9.55
CA ALA A 96 -9.62 4.67 -10.81
C ALA A 96 -10.65 5.07 -11.87
N LYS A 97 -11.76 4.34 -11.98
CA LYS A 97 -12.86 4.67 -12.88
C LYS A 97 -13.44 6.06 -12.58
N GLU A 98 -13.76 6.34 -11.31
CA GLU A 98 -14.27 7.65 -10.88
C GLU A 98 -13.31 8.78 -11.30
N TYR A 99 -12.02 8.60 -11.05
CA TYR A 99 -10.99 9.56 -11.47
C TYR A 99 -10.96 9.76 -13.00
N LEU A 100 -11.03 8.67 -13.78
CA LEU A 100 -10.98 8.70 -15.25
C LEU A 100 -12.23 9.34 -15.88
N GLU A 101 -13.38 9.24 -15.22
CA GLU A 101 -14.63 9.91 -15.64
C GLU A 101 -14.55 11.43 -15.43
N GLU A 102 -13.95 11.87 -14.33
CA GLU A 102 -13.72 13.29 -14.06
C GLU A 102 -12.57 13.91 -14.89
N ASN A 103 -11.67 13.06 -15.44
CA ASN A 103 -10.45 13.49 -16.14
C ASN A 103 -10.34 12.76 -17.51
N PRO A 104 -11.07 13.20 -18.54
CA PRO A 104 -11.22 12.47 -19.81
C PRO A 104 -9.92 12.33 -20.60
N ASP A 105 -8.94 13.21 -20.41
CA ASP A 105 -7.65 13.19 -21.12
C ASP A 105 -6.60 12.27 -20.42
N THR A 106 -6.84 11.86 -19.19
CA THR A 106 -5.95 10.94 -18.45
C THR A 106 -5.97 9.55 -19.05
N LYS A 107 -4.79 9.00 -19.34
CA LYS A 107 -4.61 7.59 -19.73
C LYS A 107 -4.41 6.72 -18.49
N VAL A 108 -4.70 5.43 -18.60
CA VAL A 108 -4.54 4.49 -17.48
C VAL A 108 -3.69 3.27 -17.88
N ILE A 109 -2.78 2.90 -17.00
CA ILE A 109 -2.06 1.63 -17.06
C ILE A 109 -2.60 0.76 -15.94
N VAL A 110 -3.21 -0.37 -16.29
CA VAL A 110 -3.60 -1.40 -15.33
C VAL A 110 -2.49 -2.42 -15.26
N SER A 111 -1.90 -2.59 -14.08
CA SER A 111 -0.66 -3.35 -13.91
C SER A 111 -0.83 -4.46 -12.87
N GLY A 112 -0.49 -5.66 -13.26
CA GLY A 112 -0.51 -6.87 -12.44
C GLY A 112 -0.53 -8.13 -13.29
N GLY A 113 0.41 -9.03 -13.04
CA GLY A 113 0.51 -10.31 -13.72
C GLY A 113 -0.55 -11.31 -13.26
N GLN A 114 -0.36 -12.56 -13.66
CA GLN A 114 -1.21 -13.68 -13.27
C GLN A 114 -0.58 -14.41 -12.09
N GLY A 115 -1.22 -14.35 -10.93
CA GLY A 115 -0.78 -15.04 -9.73
C GLY A 115 -1.14 -16.53 -9.71
N HIS A 116 -0.62 -17.24 -8.74
CA HIS A 116 -0.93 -18.66 -8.57
C HIS A 116 -2.42 -18.87 -8.26
N GLY A 117 -3.08 -19.75 -9.04
CA GLY A 117 -4.51 -20.04 -8.91
C GLY A 117 -5.44 -19.03 -9.62
N GLU A 118 -4.90 -18.02 -10.27
CA GLU A 118 -5.65 -17.08 -11.11
C GLU A 118 -5.79 -17.63 -12.53
N LYS A 119 -6.96 -17.42 -13.16
CA LYS A 119 -7.21 -17.84 -14.55
C LYS A 119 -6.87 -16.75 -15.55
N ILE A 120 -6.83 -15.51 -15.12
CA ILE A 120 -6.47 -14.33 -15.91
C ILE A 120 -5.54 -13.45 -15.08
N SER A 121 -4.79 -12.56 -15.73
CA SER A 121 -3.97 -11.56 -15.03
C SER A 121 -4.84 -10.54 -14.28
N GLU A 122 -4.29 -9.95 -13.25
CA GLU A 122 -4.94 -8.84 -12.54
C GLU A 122 -5.19 -7.66 -13.48
N ALA A 123 -4.24 -7.37 -14.37
CA ALA A 123 -4.38 -6.34 -15.40
C ALA A 123 -5.53 -6.64 -16.38
N GLU A 124 -5.68 -7.88 -16.81
CA GLU A 124 -6.80 -8.29 -17.69
C GLU A 124 -8.15 -8.12 -16.99
N ALA A 125 -8.25 -8.50 -15.71
CA ALA A 125 -9.47 -8.32 -14.93
C ALA A 125 -9.87 -6.83 -14.82
N MET A 126 -8.89 -5.96 -14.54
CA MET A 126 -9.09 -4.51 -14.48
C MET A 126 -9.46 -3.92 -15.85
N TYR A 127 -8.79 -4.35 -16.90
CA TYR A 127 -9.07 -3.92 -18.27
C TYR A 127 -10.52 -4.21 -18.66
N ARG A 128 -10.98 -5.47 -18.46
CA ARG A 128 -12.37 -5.87 -18.74
C ARG A 128 -13.38 -5.02 -17.96
N TYR A 129 -13.06 -4.71 -16.71
CA TYR A 129 -13.91 -3.86 -15.88
C TYR A 129 -14.03 -2.45 -16.44
N LEU A 130 -12.92 -1.80 -16.81
CA LEU A 130 -12.94 -0.44 -17.36
C LEU A 130 -13.68 -0.36 -18.68
N ILE A 131 -13.44 -1.30 -19.60
CA ILE A 131 -14.16 -1.38 -20.89
C ILE A 131 -15.66 -1.53 -20.66
N LYS A 132 -16.06 -2.47 -19.80
CA LYS A 132 -17.49 -2.70 -19.47
C LYS A 132 -18.16 -1.44 -18.90
N ASN A 133 -17.40 -0.59 -18.24
CA ASN A 133 -17.88 0.66 -17.62
C ASN A 133 -17.65 1.90 -18.50
N GLY A 134 -17.37 1.75 -19.80
CA GLY A 134 -17.38 2.83 -20.78
C GLY A 134 -16.08 3.63 -20.92
N ILE A 135 -14.98 3.19 -20.28
CA ILE A 135 -13.67 3.83 -20.50
C ILE A 135 -13.15 3.39 -21.88
N ALA A 136 -12.81 4.33 -22.73
CA ALA A 136 -12.35 4.09 -24.08
C ALA A 136 -11.07 3.24 -24.12
N LYS A 137 -11.01 2.24 -25.01
CA LYS A 137 -9.92 1.28 -25.13
C LYS A 137 -8.56 1.97 -25.34
N GLU A 138 -8.55 3.04 -26.10
CA GLU A 138 -7.36 3.82 -26.47
C GLU A 138 -6.72 4.52 -25.26
N ARG A 139 -7.47 4.66 -24.18
CA ARG A 139 -7.00 5.22 -22.90
C ARG A 139 -6.36 4.17 -21.99
N ILE A 140 -6.56 2.87 -22.25
CA ILE A 140 -6.18 1.79 -21.34
C ILE A 140 -4.98 1.03 -21.90
N GLN A 141 -3.91 0.95 -21.13
CA GLN A 141 -2.76 0.08 -21.41
C GLN A 141 -2.70 -1.02 -20.36
N LYS A 142 -2.33 -2.24 -20.76
CA LYS A 142 -2.13 -3.37 -19.84
C LYS A 142 -0.65 -3.64 -19.62
N GLU A 143 -0.30 -3.91 -18.39
CA GLU A 143 0.99 -4.45 -17.99
C GLU A 143 0.74 -5.75 -17.21
N GLU A 144 1.12 -6.89 -17.77
CA GLU A 144 0.75 -8.22 -17.32
C GLU A 144 1.94 -9.08 -16.89
N ALA A 145 3.17 -8.53 -16.90
CA ALA A 145 4.39 -9.30 -16.66
C ALA A 145 4.88 -9.25 -15.20
N SER A 146 4.38 -8.32 -14.41
CA SER A 146 4.89 -8.07 -13.06
C SER A 146 4.32 -9.05 -12.03
N VAL A 147 5.16 -9.42 -11.06
CA VAL A 147 4.83 -10.34 -9.95
C VAL A 147 4.93 -9.67 -8.57
N ASN A 148 5.30 -8.40 -8.51
CA ASN A 148 5.40 -7.61 -7.28
C ASN A 148 5.22 -6.11 -7.55
N THR A 149 5.05 -5.33 -6.47
CA THR A 149 4.78 -3.87 -6.57
C THR A 149 5.88 -3.08 -7.28
N GLU A 150 7.16 -3.46 -7.09
CA GLU A 150 8.28 -2.76 -7.73
C GLU A 150 8.26 -3.00 -9.24
N GLU A 151 8.03 -4.23 -9.66
CA GLU A 151 7.90 -4.58 -11.07
C GLU A 151 6.66 -3.93 -11.70
N ASN A 152 5.50 -3.92 -11.01
CA ASN A 152 4.31 -3.22 -11.46
C ASN A 152 4.65 -1.77 -11.85
N ILE A 153 5.34 -1.04 -10.98
CA ILE A 153 5.68 0.36 -11.22
C ILE A 153 6.75 0.49 -12.30
N LYS A 154 7.83 -0.30 -12.23
CA LYS A 154 8.93 -0.29 -13.18
C LYS A 154 8.48 -0.59 -14.62
N ASN A 155 7.65 -1.62 -14.77
CA ASN A 155 7.12 -2.01 -16.07
C ASN A 155 6.09 -1.00 -16.59
N SER A 156 5.24 -0.44 -15.71
CA SER A 156 4.31 0.64 -16.08
C SER A 156 5.06 1.89 -16.57
N ILE A 157 6.19 2.28 -15.95
CA ILE A 157 7.01 3.41 -16.40
C ILE A 157 7.48 3.18 -17.83
N LYS A 158 7.95 1.97 -18.16
CA LYS A 158 8.39 1.61 -19.51
C LYS A 158 7.22 1.59 -20.50
N THR A 159 6.08 0.98 -20.11
CA THR A 159 4.89 0.85 -20.96
C THR A 159 4.34 2.22 -21.36
N GLY A 160 4.31 3.18 -20.45
CA GLY A 160 3.76 4.53 -20.69
C GLY A 160 4.77 5.58 -21.07
N ALA A 161 6.09 5.28 -21.08
CA ALA A 161 7.17 6.27 -21.23
C ALA A 161 6.99 7.49 -20.30
N LEU A 162 6.93 7.20 -18.98
CA LEU A 162 6.38 8.12 -17.98
C LEU A 162 7.39 9.11 -17.37
N GLU A 163 8.64 9.18 -17.83
CA GLU A 163 9.75 9.88 -17.17
C GLU A 163 9.50 11.39 -16.93
N LYS A 164 8.67 12.02 -17.77
CA LYS A 164 8.34 13.45 -17.67
C LYS A 164 6.85 13.72 -17.52
N LYS A 165 6.09 12.69 -17.08
CA LYS A 165 4.65 12.74 -16.97
C LYS A 165 4.19 12.94 -15.53
N THR A 166 3.04 13.59 -15.37
CA THR A 166 2.32 13.58 -14.11
C THR A 166 1.59 12.26 -13.95
N VAL A 167 1.89 11.54 -12.87
CA VAL A 167 1.41 10.18 -12.65
C VAL A 167 0.71 10.06 -11.30
N ILE A 168 -0.45 9.44 -11.31
CA ILE A 168 -1.15 9.05 -10.07
C ILE A 168 -1.13 7.54 -9.94
N ILE A 169 -0.70 7.06 -8.78
CA ILE A 169 -0.69 5.63 -8.44
C ILE A 169 -1.89 5.32 -7.57
N VAL A 170 -2.77 4.43 -8.04
CA VAL A 170 -3.90 3.91 -7.29
C VAL A 170 -3.54 2.61 -6.61
N SER A 171 -3.67 2.59 -5.29
CA SER A 171 -3.49 1.41 -4.45
C SER A 171 -4.39 1.51 -3.21
N ASN A 172 -4.37 0.52 -2.32
CA ASN A 172 -5.07 0.68 -1.03
C ASN A 172 -4.40 1.75 -0.17
N ASP A 173 -5.18 2.42 0.67
CA ASP A 173 -4.78 3.53 1.53
C ASP A 173 -3.48 3.27 2.32
N PHE A 174 -3.34 2.09 2.93
CA PHE A 174 -2.15 1.69 3.67
C PHE A 174 -0.93 1.33 2.78
N HIS A 175 -1.12 1.10 1.47
CA HIS A 175 -0.07 0.74 0.52
C HIS A 175 0.40 1.90 -0.37
N VAL A 176 -0.44 2.91 -0.57
CA VAL A 176 -0.19 3.98 -1.53
C VAL A 176 1.08 4.77 -1.23
N HIS A 177 1.36 5.04 0.06
CA HIS A 177 2.61 5.71 0.49
C HIS A 177 3.86 4.95 0.01
N ARG A 178 3.89 3.64 0.22
CA ARG A 178 5.00 2.77 -0.22
C ARG A 178 5.13 2.76 -1.76
N ALA A 179 4.03 2.66 -2.47
CA ALA A 179 4.03 2.65 -3.94
C ALA A 179 4.59 3.95 -4.52
N VAL A 180 4.17 5.10 -4.00
CA VAL A 180 4.72 6.42 -4.37
C VAL A 180 6.22 6.51 -4.06
N GLY A 181 6.66 6.00 -2.90
CA GLY A 181 8.07 5.95 -2.54
C GLY A 181 8.92 5.13 -3.51
N ILE A 182 8.41 3.98 -3.96
CA ILE A 182 9.05 3.14 -4.99
C ILE A 182 9.13 3.90 -6.33
N ALA A 183 8.04 4.52 -6.76
CA ALA A 183 8.00 5.27 -8.02
C ALA A 183 9.02 6.43 -8.05
N LYS A 184 9.16 7.16 -6.94
CA LYS A 184 10.18 8.21 -6.79
C LYS A 184 11.60 7.65 -6.87
N LYS A 185 11.87 6.51 -6.24
CA LYS A 185 13.18 5.82 -6.34
C LYS A 185 13.48 5.36 -7.78
N LEU A 186 12.45 5.02 -8.55
CA LEU A 186 12.56 4.64 -9.97
C LEU A 186 12.61 5.84 -10.93
N GLY A 187 12.67 7.07 -10.41
CA GLY A 187 12.92 8.30 -11.19
C GLY A 187 11.68 9.11 -11.55
N LEU A 188 10.46 8.73 -11.11
CA LEU A 188 9.28 9.57 -11.32
C LEU A 188 9.27 10.76 -10.35
N THR A 189 9.32 11.99 -10.89
CA THR A 189 9.29 13.23 -10.11
C THR A 189 7.87 13.77 -9.89
N GLY A 190 7.01 13.67 -10.90
CA GLY A 190 5.61 14.14 -10.87
C GLY A 190 4.62 13.06 -10.40
N VAL A 191 4.92 12.33 -9.31
CA VAL A 191 4.08 11.22 -8.85
C VAL A 191 3.32 11.54 -7.58
N GLN A 192 2.03 11.21 -7.59
CA GLN A 192 1.12 11.29 -6.45
C GLN A 192 0.44 9.94 -6.18
N GLY A 193 -0.15 9.80 -5.01
CA GLY A 193 -0.90 8.62 -4.63
C GLY A 193 -2.40 8.91 -4.49
N LEU A 194 -3.22 7.91 -4.83
CA LEU A 194 -4.65 7.91 -4.63
C LEU A 194 -5.03 6.61 -3.92
N GLY A 195 -5.40 6.71 -2.63
CA GLY A 195 -5.71 5.60 -1.75
C GLY A 195 -7.15 5.14 -1.88
N SER A 196 -7.37 3.87 -2.24
CA SER A 196 -8.69 3.24 -2.17
C SER A 196 -8.96 2.64 -0.80
N LYS A 197 -10.23 2.49 -0.45
CA LYS A 197 -10.64 1.79 0.77
C LYS A 197 -10.04 0.39 0.82
N THR A 198 -9.78 -0.06 2.04
CA THR A 198 -9.38 -1.45 2.31
C THR A 198 -10.54 -2.23 2.88
N HIS A 199 -10.75 -3.45 2.41
CA HIS A 199 -11.79 -4.31 2.97
C HIS A 199 -11.33 -4.83 4.35
N PRO A 200 -12.12 -4.65 5.43
CA PRO A 200 -11.67 -4.93 6.80
C PRO A 200 -11.32 -6.40 7.06
N TYR A 201 -11.81 -7.34 6.23
CA TYR A 201 -11.57 -8.79 6.37
C TYR A 201 -10.62 -9.37 5.33
N THR A 202 -10.02 -8.55 4.46
CA THR A 202 -9.09 -9.02 3.42
C THR A 202 -7.64 -8.61 3.68
N SER A 203 -7.30 -8.31 4.91
CA SER A 203 -5.90 -8.28 5.30
C SER A 203 -5.36 -9.71 5.28
N VAL A 204 -4.94 -10.15 4.09
CA VAL A 204 -4.15 -11.36 3.75
C VAL A 204 -4.86 -12.67 3.90
#